data_61d67abcda1d0c16e321afd0fb95acdf
#
_entry.id   61d67abcda1d0c16e321afd0fb95acdf
#
_cell.length_a   1.000
_cell.length_b   1.000
_cell.length_c   1.000
_cell.angle_alpha   90.00
_cell.angle_beta   90.00
_cell.angle_gamma   90.00
#
_symmetry.space_group_name_H-M   'P 1'
#
loop_
_entity.id
_entity.type
_entity.pdbx_description
1 polymer ?
#
loop_
_entity_poly.entity_id
_entity_poly.type
_entity_poly.pdbx_seq_one_letter_code
_entity_poly.pdbx_strand_id
1 'polypeptide(L)'
;MGATLVLVRHGQTEWSLAGRHTGRTDIELTTAGEATAKALAPALADVDFDLVLTSPRFRARRTAALAGFTEATVEDDLAEWDYGDYEGLTTPQIRESVPGWTIWDHPVPGGETPDEVGARLDRVVERVRATGGRVLVFAHGHSLRVLAARWLGLPVQDGRIFDLDTATYSVLGDDRGQPVVQRWNVGPTL
;
A
#
# COMPACT_ATOMS: atom_id res chain seq x y z
N MET A 1 -22.92 6.69 8.42
CA MET A 1 -21.65 6.15 8.97
C MET A 1 -20.54 6.70 8.10
N GLY A 2 -19.37 7.03 8.64
CA GLY A 2 -18.21 7.44 7.84
C GLY A 2 -17.66 6.28 7.00
N ALA A 3 -16.89 6.60 5.95
CA ALA A 3 -16.23 5.59 5.12
C ALA A 3 -15.18 4.83 5.95
N THR A 4 -15.03 3.53 5.67
CA THR A 4 -13.98 2.69 6.22
C THR A 4 -13.07 2.22 5.10
N LEU A 5 -11.76 2.38 5.28
CA LEU A 5 -10.73 1.98 4.33
C LEU A 5 -9.91 0.84 4.92
N VAL A 6 -9.98 -0.32 4.29
CA VAL A 6 -9.14 -1.48 4.62
C VAL A 6 -7.99 -1.54 3.62
N LEU A 7 -6.77 -1.54 4.11
CA LEU A 7 -5.54 -1.56 3.33
C LEU A 7 -4.90 -2.94 3.43
N VAL A 8 -4.45 -3.50 2.31
CA VAL A 8 -3.67 -4.74 2.27
C VAL A 8 -2.41 -4.52 1.45
N ARG A 9 -1.23 -4.70 2.07
CA ARG A 9 0.02 -4.73 1.33
C ARG A 9 0.18 -6.08 0.64
N HIS A 10 0.67 -6.07 -0.61
CA HIS A 10 0.94 -7.30 -1.37
C HIS A 10 1.82 -8.28 -0.59
N GLY A 11 1.71 -9.58 -0.91
CA GLY A 11 2.54 -10.64 -0.38
C GLY A 11 4.03 -10.45 -0.68
N GLN A 12 4.88 -11.21 0.01
CA GLN A 12 6.33 -11.15 -0.19
C GLN A 12 6.73 -11.44 -1.65
N THR A 13 7.69 -10.67 -2.16
CA THR A 13 8.42 -10.89 -3.42
C THR A 13 9.91 -11.02 -3.11
N GLU A 14 10.71 -11.56 -4.05
CA GLU A 14 12.17 -11.63 -3.88
C GLU A 14 12.78 -10.24 -3.62
N TRP A 15 12.26 -9.19 -4.28
CA TRP A 15 12.77 -7.84 -4.07
C TRP A 15 12.35 -7.24 -2.73
N SER A 16 11.12 -7.51 -2.26
CA SER A 16 10.71 -7.06 -0.92
C SER A 16 11.51 -7.76 0.18
N LEU A 17 11.82 -9.04 0.01
CA LEU A 17 12.68 -9.80 0.92
C LEU A 17 14.12 -9.25 0.95
N ALA A 18 14.64 -8.85 -0.21
CA ALA A 18 15.97 -8.26 -0.32
C ALA A 18 16.02 -6.76 0.05
N GLY A 19 14.90 -6.12 0.39
CA GLY A 19 14.82 -4.70 0.71
C GLY A 19 15.06 -3.77 -0.49
N ARG A 20 14.79 -4.25 -1.71
CA ARG A 20 14.94 -3.48 -2.95
C ARG A 20 13.69 -2.66 -3.21
N HIS A 21 13.88 -1.41 -3.60
CA HIS A 21 12.79 -0.54 -4.05
C HIS A 21 12.16 -1.10 -5.33
N THR A 22 10.84 -1.32 -5.31
CA THR A 22 10.09 -1.98 -6.39
C THR A 22 8.88 -1.13 -6.78
N GLY A 23 9.05 -0.24 -7.74
CA GLY A 23 8.00 0.63 -8.26
C GLY A 23 7.31 0.02 -9.47
N ARG A 24 7.88 0.28 -10.66
CA ARG A 24 7.32 -0.10 -11.95
C ARG A 24 7.59 -1.55 -12.35
N THR A 25 8.67 -2.14 -11.86
CA THR A 25 9.03 -3.53 -12.20
C THR A 25 8.00 -4.50 -11.64
N ASP A 26 7.48 -5.37 -12.48
CA ASP A 26 6.58 -6.43 -12.05
C ASP A 26 7.39 -7.65 -11.60
N ILE A 27 7.33 -7.90 -10.30
CA ILE A 27 7.96 -9.04 -9.62
C ILE A 27 6.85 -9.92 -9.07
N GLU A 28 6.98 -11.22 -9.30
CA GLU A 28 6.02 -12.23 -8.78
C GLU A 28 6.15 -12.39 -7.26
N LEU A 29 5.09 -12.92 -6.64
CA LEU A 29 5.15 -13.34 -5.25
C LEU A 29 6.06 -14.55 -5.10
N THR A 30 6.77 -14.64 -3.97
CA THR A 30 7.43 -15.88 -3.58
C THR A 30 6.39 -16.93 -3.18
N THR A 31 6.78 -18.19 -3.09
CA THR A 31 5.90 -19.26 -2.55
C THR A 31 5.39 -18.91 -1.15
N ALA A 32 6.24 -18.34 -0.30
CA ALA A 32 5.85 -17.85 1.03
C ALA A 32 4.88 -16.66 0.93
N GLY A 33 5.13 -15.73 -0.01
CA GLY A 33 4.24 -14.61 -0.29
C GLY A 33 2.86 -15.02 -0.76
N GLU A 34 2.76 -16.06 -1.60
CA GLU A 34 1.45 -16.63 -2.00
C GLU A 34 0.73 -17.30 -0.82
N ALA A 35 1.47 -18.03 0.03
CA ALA A 35 0.89 -18.70 1.20
C ALA A 35 0.33 -17.66 2.18
N THR A 36 1.08 -16.60 2.48
CA THR A 36 0.62 -15.52 3.38
C THR A 36 -0.53 -14.70 2.77
N ALA A 37 -0.53 -14.48 1.44
CA ALA A 37 -1.65 -13.84 0.76
C ALA A 37 -2.96 -14.65 0.86
N LYS A 38 -2.88 -15.99 0.70
CA LYS A 38 -4.03 -16.89 0.93
C LYS A 38 -4.52 -16.86 2.38
N ALA A 39 -3.60 -16.75 3.33
CA ALA A 39 -3.95 -16.72 4.75
C ALA A 39 -4.68 -15.43 5.18
N LEU A 40 -4.73 -14.38 4.33
CA LEU A 40 -5.56 -13.20 4.56
C LEU A 40 -7.06 -13.48 4.36
N ALA A 41 -7.43 -14.47 3.54
CA ALA A 41 -8.81 -14.71 3.17
C ALA A 41 -9.78 -14.86 4.39
N PRO A 42 -9.48 -15.62 5.45
CA PRO A 42 -10.38 -15.71 6.60
C PRO A 42 -10.64 -14.38 7.31
N ALA A 43 -9.65 -13.49 7.36
CA ALA A 43 -9.80 -12.19 8.03
C ALA A 43 -10.66 -11.19 7.22
N LEU A 44 -10.82 -11.44 5.92
CA LEU A 44 -11.52 -10.55 4.99
C LEU A 44 -12.85 -11.13 4.49
N ALA A 45 -13.08 -12.45 4.61
CA ALA A 45 -14.21 -13.15 4.01
C ALA A 45 -15.57 -12.74 4.60
N ASP A 46 -15.62 -12.44 5.90
CA ASP A 46 -16.86 -12.10 6.60
C ASP A 46 -17.18 -10.60 6.57
N VAL A 47 -16.46 -9.83 5.74
CA VAL A 47 -16.63 -8.38 5.60
C VAL A 47 -17.23 -8.08 4.24
N ASP A 48 -18.42 -7.48 4.23
CA ASP A 48 -19.03 -6.95 3.01
C ASP A 48 -18.33 -5.64 2.63
N PHE A 49 -17.69 -5.63 1.46
CA PHE A 49 -17.03 -4.46 0.88
C PHE A 49 -17.89 -3.88 -0.25
N ASP A 50 -18.17 -2.59 -0.19
CA ASP A 50 -18.90 -1.85 -1.23
C ASP A 50 -18.05 -1.62 -2.48
N LEU A 51 -16.72 -1.62 -2.32
CA LEU A 51 -15.76 -1.45 -3.40
C LEU A 51 -14.45 -2.17 -3.05
N VAL A 52 -13.89 -2.90 -4.03
CA VAL A 52 -12.57 -3.52 -3.91
C VAL A 52 -11.68 -2.98 -5.02
N LEU A 53 -10.56 -2.36 -4.64
CA LEU A 53 -9.58 -1.77 -5.53
C LEU A 53 -8.24 -2.50 -5.45
N THR A 54 -7.51 -2.54 -6.54
CA THR A 54 -6.15 -3.07 -6.57
C THR A 54 -5.24 -2.21 -7.42
N SER A 55 -3.97 -2.08 -7.00
CA SER A 55 -2.92 -1.53 -7.84
C SER A 55 -2.83 -2.27 -9.18
N PRO A 56 -2.40 -1.62 -10.28
CA PRO A 56 -2.17 -2.26 -11.56
C PRO A 56 -1.03 -3.31 -11.54
N ARG A 57 -0.17 -3.30 -10.52
CA ARG A 57 0.98 -4.21 -10.44
C ARG A 57 0.58 -5.63 -10.14
N PHE A 58 1.21 -6.59 -10.85
CA PHE A 58 0.88 -8.02 -10.76
C PHE A 58 0.88 -8.53 -9.31
N ARG A 59 1.88 -8.21 -8.51
CA ARG A 59 2.00 -8.63 -7.10
C ARG A 59 0.79 -8.24 -6.23
N ALA A 60 0.21 -7.04 -6.44
CA ALA A 60 -0.99 -6.60 -5.71
C ALA A 60 -2.24 -7.33 -6.22
N ARG A 61 -2.42 -7.43 -7.52
CA ARG A 61 -3.53 -8.16 -8.15
C ARG A 61 -3.51 -9.64 -7.77
N ARG A 62 -2.32 -10.26 -7.77
CA ARG A 62 -2.16 -11.66 -7.37
C ARG A 62 -2.51 -11.84 -5.90
N THR A 63 -2.11 -10.91 -5.02
CA THR A 63 -2.49 -10.94 -3.60
C THR A 63 -4.00 -10.83 -3.43
N ALA A 64 -4.66 -9.92 -4.13
CA ALA A 64 -6.11 -9.78 -4.11
C ALA A 64 -6.81 -11.08 -4.52
N ALA A 65 -6.39 -11.69 -5.64
CA ALA A 65 -6.97 -12.94 -6.13
C ALA A 65 -6.78 -14.09 -5.14
N LEU A 66 -5.59 -14.23 -4.52
CA LEU A 66 -5.32 -15.26 -3.52
C LEU A 66 -6.08 -15.05 -2.20
N ALA A 67 -6.39 -13.81 -1.85
CA ALA A 67 -7.23 -13.46 -0.72
C ALA A 67 -8.75 -13.61 -1.01
N GLY A 68 -9.14 -14.05 -2.23
CA GLY A 68 -10.54 -14.29 -2.62
C GLY A 68 -11.19 -13.16 -3.43
N PHE A 69 -10.45 -12.11 -3.80
CA PHE A 69 -10.98 -10.93 -4.51
C PHE A 69 -10.52 -10.89 -5.98
N THR A 70 -11.01 -11.83 -6.80
CA THR A 70 -10.63 -11.96 -8.22
C THR A 70 -11.15 -10.83 -9.10
N GLU A 71 -12.26 -10.19 -8.70
CA GLU A 71 -12.93 -9.12 -9.45
C GLU A 71 -12.56 -7.71 -8.94
N ALA A 72 -11.43 -7.57 -8.23
CA ALA A 72 -10.96 -6.26 -7.76
C ALA A 72 -10.73 -5.29 -8.94
N THR A 73 -11.30 -4.09 -8.84
CA THR A 73 -11.15 -3.05 -9.85
C THR A 73 -9.73 -2.48 -9.82
N VAL A 74 -9.07 -2.43 -10.98
CA VAL A 74 -7.75 -1.81 -11.09
C VAL A 74 -7.87 -0.29 -10.94
N GLU A 75 -7.03 0.27 -10.08
CA GLU A 75 -6.91 1.70 -9.81
C GLU A 75 -5.45 2.11 -9.98
N ASP A 76 -5.16 2.87 -11.03
CA ASP A 76 -3.78 3.24 -11.40
C ASP A 76 -3.13 4.13 -10.33
N ASP A 77 -3.90 4.95 -9.65
CA ASP A 77 -3.44 5.81 -8.56
C ASP A 77 -2.93 5.02 -7.33
N LEU A 78 -3.21 3.71 -7.25
CA LEU A 78 -2.69 2.80 -6.23
C LEU A 78 -1.32 2.19 -6.58
N ALA A 79 -0.70 2.56 -7.70
CA ALA A 79 0.64 2.09 -8.02
C ALA A 79 1.63 2.41 -6.87
N GLU A 80 2.71 1.63 -6.77
CA GLU A 80 3.78 1.97 -5.83
C GLU A 80 4.48 3.25 -6.28
N TRP A 81 5.17 3.91 -5.35
CA TRP A 81 6.04 5.05 -5.65
C TRP A 81 6.98 4.70 -6.79
N ASP A 82 7.09 5.56 -7.78
CA ASP A 82 8.06 5.39 -8.84
C ASP A 82 9.45 5.78 -8.35
N TYR A 83 10.32 4.81 -8.24
CA TYR A 83 11.66 5.03 -7.71
C TYR A 83 12.69 5.47 -8.76
N GLY A 84 12.27 5.70 -10.02
CA GLY A 84 13.15 6.20 -11.08
C GLY A 84 14.48 5.44 -11.14
N ASP A 85 15.60 6.17 -11.04
CA ASP A 85 16.95 5.61 -11.10
C ASP A 85 17.31 4.72 -9.88
N TYR A 86 16.49 4.73 -8.83
CA TYR A 86 16.68 3.89 -7.63
C TYR A 86 15.89 2.59 -7.68
N GLU A 87 15.18 2.33 -8.77
CA GLU A 87 14.48 1.04 -8.99
C GLU A 87 15.44 -0.14 -8.87
N GLY A 88 15.09 -1.12 -8.03
CA GLY A 88 15.91 -2.32 -7.78
C GLY A 88 17.08 -2.13 -6.82
N LEU A 89 17.39 -0.91 -6.37
CA LEU A 89 18.40 -0.64 -5.37
C LEU A 89 17.81 -0.79 -3.95
N THR A 90 18.69 -1.10 -2.99
CA THR A 90 18.36 -1.06 -1.57
C THR A 90 18.70 0.32 -0.98
N THR A 91 18.06 0.70 0.13
CA THR A 91 18.42 1.94 0.85
C THR A 91 19.91 2.06 1.19
N PRO A 92 20.63 1.01 1.67
CA PRO A 92 22.08 1.09 1.87
C PRO A 92 22.85 1.43 0.59
N GLN A 93 22.51 0.81 -0.56
CA GLN A 93 23.16 1.10 -1.84
C GLN A 93 22.96 2.56 -2.29
N ILE A 94 21.75 3.10 -2.14
CA ILE A 94 21.49 4.51 -2.45
C ILE A 94 22.32 5.42 -1.54
N ARG A 95 22.46 5.07 -0.25
CA ARG A 95 23.20 5.86 0.72
C ARG A 95 24.72 5.85 0.50
N GLU A 96 25.25 4.97 -0.32
CA GLU A 96 26.66 5.04 -0.78
C GLU A 96 26.92 6.33 -1.58
N SER A 97 25.94 6.77 -2.38
CA SER A 97 26.03 8.00 -3.18
C SER A 97 25.32 9.19 -2.55
N VAL A 98 24.28 8.97 -1.76
CA VAL A 98 23.47 10.04 -1.11
C VAL A 98 23.36 9.73 0.39
N PRO A 99 24.35 10.12 1.21
CA PRO A 99 24.35 9.85 2.66
C PRO A 99 23.06 10.35 3.33
N GLY A 100 22.45 9.50 4.16
CA GLY A 100 21.22 9.84 4.88
C GLY A 100 19.93 9.75 4.05
N TRP A 101 20.01 9.34 2.79
CA TRP A 101 18.84 9.25 1.92
C TRP A 101 17.68 8.47 2.55
N THR A 102 16.49 9.05 2.41
CA THR A 102 15.20 8.39 2.62
C THR A 102 14.24 8.81 1.52
N ILE A 103 13.30 7.96 1.18
CA ILE A 103 12.23 8.29 0.21
C ILE A 103 11.38 9.50 0.65
N TRP A 104 11.35 9.78 1.93
CA TRP A 104 10.50 10.81 2.53
C TRP A 104 11.05 12.22 2.40
N ASP A 105 12.38 12.36 2.42
CA ASP A 105 13.05 13.66 2.60
C ASP A 105 13.99 14.00 1.43
N HIS A 106 14.20 13.07 0.50
CA HIS A 106 15.17 13.27 -0.60
C HIS A 106 14.52 13.04 -1.96
N PRO A 107 15.01 13.72 -3.01
CA PRO A 107 14.51 13.49 -4.35
C PRO A 107 14.83 12.08 -4.84
N VAL A 108 14.02 11.63 -5.79
CA VAL A 108 14.19 10.38 -6.53
C VAL A 108 14.44 10.73 -8.00
N PRO A 109 15.67 10.69 -8.49
CA PRO A 109 15.97 11.05 -9.87
C PRO A 109 15.17 10.19 -10.87
N GLY A 110 14.47 10.84 -11.79
CA GLY A 110 13.63 10.15 -12.78
C GLY A 110 12.38 9.48 -12.23
N GLY A 111 12.09 9.60 -10.94
CA GLY A 111 10.91 9.05 -10.27
C GLY A 111 9.91 10.10 -9.85
N GLU A 112 8.90 9.69 -9.05
CA GLU A 112 7.87 10.59 -8.52
C GLU A 112 8.40 11.44 -7.36
N THR A 113 7.92 12.65 -7.28
CA THR A 113 8.06 13.52 -6.11
C THR A 113 7.03 13.17 -5.04
N PRO A 114 7.25 13.53 -3.76
CA PRO A 114 6.24 13.39 -2.71
C PRO A 114 4.90 14.04 -3.07
N ASP A 115 4.92 15.20 -3.71
CA ASP A 115 3.70 15.93 -4.08
C ASP A 115 2.89 15.18 -5.17
N GLU A 116 3.55 14.57 -6.15
CA GLU A 116 2.90 13.77 -7.18
C GLU A 116 2.24 12.52 -6.58
N VAL A 117 2.96 11.80 -5.70
CA VAL A 117 2.41 10.64 -4.99
C VAL A 117 1.26 11.06 -4.08
N GLY A 118 1.41 12.16 -3.35
CA GLY A 118 0.34 12.72 -2.52
C GLY A 118 -0.92 13.02 -3.31
N ALA A 119 -0.77 13.74 -4.43
CA ALA A 119 -1.90 14.16 -5.26
C ALA A 119 -2.69 12.99 -5.85
N ARG A 120 -2.01 11.91 -6.32
CA ARG A 120 -2.75 10.72 -6.82
C ARG A 120 -3.43 9.94 -5.71
N LEU A 121 -2.82 9.83 -4.53
CA LEU A 121 -3.42 9.13 -3.40
C LEU A 121 -4.54 9.93 -2.73
N ASP A 122 -4.53 11.27 -2.82
CA ASP A 122 -5.66 12.10 -2.42
C ASP A 122 -6.90 11.80 -3.25
N ARG A 123 -6.78 11.56 -4.57
CA ARG A 123 -7.91 11.10 -5.41
C ARG A 123 -8.46 9.75 -4.95
N VAL A 124 -7.60 8.84 -4.50
CA VAL A 124 -8.05 7.57 -3.90
C VAL A 124 -8.82 7.83 -2.60
N VAL A 125 -8.32 8.69 -1.72
CA VAL A 125 -9.03 9.08 -0.47
C VAL A 125 -10.39 9.67 -0.79
N GLU A 126 -10.48 10.58 -1.74
CA GLU A 126 -11.75 11.18 -2.18
C GLU A 126 -12.73 10.12 -2.72
N ARG A 127 -12.26 9.20 -3.56
CA ARG A 127 -13.05 8.09 -4.10
C ARG A 127 -13.60 7.20 -2.97
N VAL A 128 -12.76 6.82 -2.01
CA VAL A 128 -13.18 6.02 -0.85
C VAL A 128 -14.23 6.74 -0.02
N ARG A 129 -14.01 8.02 0.27
CA ARG A 129 -14.99 8.84 1.02
C ARG A 129 -16.30 8.99 0.27
N ALA A 130 -16.27 9.15 -1.04
CA ALA A 130 -17.46 9.25 -1.89
C ALA A 130 -18.26 7.93 -1.93
N THR A 131 -17.62 6.78 -1.80
CA THR A 131 -18.31 5.48 -1.69
C THR A 131 -19.16 5.42 -0.42
N GLY A 132 -18.74 6.04 0.69
CA GLY A 132 -19.53 6.16 1.92
C GLY A 132 -19.67 4.88 2.73
N GLY A 133 -19.06 3.77 2.27
CA GLY A 133 -19.10 2.43 2.87
C GLY A 133 -17.73 1.88 3.20
N ARG A 134 -17.58 0.56 3.08
CA ARG A 134 -16.30 -0.15 3.29
C ARG A 134 -15.59 -0.37 1.97
N VAL A 135 -14.37 0.11 1.86
CA VAL A 135 -13.53 -0.06 0.67
C VAL A 135 -12.29 -0.87 1.05
N LEU A 136 -12.00 -1.91 0.26
CA LEU A 136 -10.79 -2.72 0.39
C LEU A 136 -9.81 -2.34 -0.71
N VAL A 137 -8.52 -2.15 -0.33
CA VAL A 137 -7.46 -1.73 -1.24
C VAL A 137 -6.26 -2.68 -1.13
N PHE A 138 -5.81 -3.23 -2.27
CA PHE A 138 -4.59 -4.00 -2.38
C PHE A 138 -3.50 -3.18 -3.08
N ALA A 139 -2.41 -2.86 -2.38
CA ALA A 139 -1.34 -2.03 -2.93
C ALA A 139 0.03 -2.34 -2.29
N HIS A 140 0.86 -1.32 -2.05
CA HIS A 140 2.29 -1.48 -1.77
C HIS A 140 2.74 -0.77 -0.50
N GLY A 141 4.02 -0.96 -0.18
CA GLY A 141 4.60 -0.47 1.06
C GLY A 141 4.51 1.05 1.21
N HIS A 142 5.16 1.81 0.31
CA HIS A 142 5.17 3.26 0.46
C HIS A 142 3.85 3.92 0.07
N SER A 143 3.19 3.47 -1.01
CA SER A 143 1.90 4.05 -1.40
C SER A 143 0.83 3.90 -0.32
N LEU A 144 0.72 2.75 0.36
CA LEU A 144 -0.25 2.57 1.44
C LEU A 144 0.08 3.38 2.70
N ARG A 145 1.37 3.56 3.00
CA ARG A 145 1.81 4.42 4.12
C ARG A 145 1.48 5.89 3.86
N VAL A 146 1.67 6.35 2.62
CA VAL A 146 1.24 7.69 2.19
C VAL A 146 -0.28 7.79 2.21
N LEU A 147 -1.00 6.79 1.69
CA LEU A 147 -2.47 6.77 1.69
C LEU A 147 -3.02 6.88 3.13
N ALA A 148 -2.39 6.21 4.09
CA ALA A 148 -2.76 6.33 5.50
C ALA A 148 -2.51 7.74 6.05
N ALA A 149 -1.35 8.33 5.76
CA ALA A 149 -1.05 9.71 6.16
C ALA A 149 -2.09 10.67 5.56
N ARG A 150 -2.40 10.57 4.27
CA ARG A 150 -3.37 11.43 3.59
C ARG A 150 -4.80 11.23 4.10
N TRP A 151 -5.20 10.00 4.43
CA TRP A 151 -6.48 9.73 5.10
C TRP A 151 -6.63 10.50 6.41
N LEU A 152 -5.55 10.55 7.20
CA LEU A 152 -5.49 11.24 8.49
C LEU A 152 -5.27 12.76 8.38
N GLY A 153 -5.14 13.31 7.17
CA GLY A 153 -4.86 14.72 6.94
C GLY A 153 -3.41 15.14 7.23
N LEU A 154 -2.49 14.15 7.26
CA LEU A 154 -1.07 14.37 7.51
C LEU A 154 -0.29 14.60 6.20
N PRO A 155 0.88 15.27 6.24
CA PRO A 155 1.80 15.36 5.11
C PRO A 155 2.24 13.98 4.59
N VAL A 156 2.65 13.91 3.31
CA VAL A 156 3.18 12.68 2.68
C VAL A 156 4.36 12.10 3.47
N GLN A 157 5.24 12.98 3.95
CA GLN A 157 6.44 12.62 4.71
C GLN A 157 6.12 11.86 6.01
N ASP A 158 4.94 12.07 6.58
CA ASP A 158 4.51 11.37 7.80
C ASP A 158 4.12 9.91 7.53
N GLY A 159 4.06 9.47 6.27
CA GLY A 159 4.04 8.06 5.92
C GLY A 159 5.18 7.26 6.58
N ARG A 160 6.29 7.92 6.95
CA ARG A 160 7.44 7.31 7.66
C ARG A 160 7.07 6.67 9.00
N ILE A 161 6.04 7.18 9.69
CA ILE A 161 5.65 6.68 11.02
C ILE A 161 4.84 5.37 10.97
N PHE A 162 4.34 5.01 9.78
CA PHE A 162 3.51 3.83 9.58
C PHE A 162 4.36 2.66 9.09
N ASP A 163 4.85 1.81 9.97
CA ASP A 163 5.49 0.56 9.54
C ASP A 163 4.47 -0.40 8.96
N LEU A 164 4.83 -1.14 7.89
CA LEU A 164 3.86 -1.97 7.17
C LEU A 164 4.55 -3.17 6.53
N ASP A 165 4.27 -4.35 7.02
CA ASP A 165 4.79 -5.62 6.51
C ASP A 165 4.01 -6.14 5.29
N THR A 166 4.62 -7.05 4.54
CA THR A 166 3.96 -7.74 3.42
C THR A 166 2.84 -8.67 3.92
N ALA A 167 1.76 -8.78 3.15
CA ALA A 167 0.58 -9.58 3.49
C ALA A 167 -0.01 -9.25 4.88
N THR A 168 -0.03 -7.98 5.25
CA THR A 168 -0.76 -7.48 6.42
C THR A 168 -1.94 -6.62 5.99
N TYR A 169 -2.91 -6.48 6.88
CA TYR A 169 -4.01 -5.54 6.67
C TYR A 169 -4.05 -4.46 7.76
N SER A 170 -4.58 -3.31 7.38
CA SER A 170 -4.82 -2.18 8.28
C SER A 170 -6.23 -1.65 8.06
N VAL A 171 -6.83 -1.04 9.08
CA VAL A 171 -8.18 -0.47 9.01
C VAL A 171 -8.14 0.97 9.45
N LEU A 172 -8.54 1.85 8.57
CA LEU A 172 -8.74 3.26 8.80
C LEU A 172 -10.24 3.56 8.78
N GLY A 173 -10.68 4.43 9.64
CA GLY A 173 -12.10 4.75 9.76
C GLY A 173 -12.32 6.19 10.19
N ASP A 174 -13.51 6.41 10.71
CA ASP A 174 -13.94 7.70 11.25
C ASP A 174 -14.49 7.50 12.67
N ASP A 175 -14.11 8.36 13.59
CA ASP A 175 -14.73 8.47 14.90
C ASP A 175 -15.27 9.90 15.08
N ARG A 176 -16.58 10.04 15.03
CA ARG A 176 -17.31 11.32 15.21
C ARG A 176 -16.85 12.43 14.26
N GLY A 177 -16.58 12.06 12.99
CA GLY A 177 -16.12 13.00 11.97
C GLY A 177 -14.61 13.23 11.96
N GLN A 178 -13.87 12.48 12.77
CA GLN A 178 -12.40 12.53 12.78
C GLN A 178 -11.81 11.24 12.19
N PRO A 179 -10.88 11.33 11.23
CA PRO A 179 -10.22 10.16 10.70
C PRO A 179 -9.31 9.51 11.75
N VAL A 180 -9.39 8.19 11.88
CA VAL A 180 -8.65 7.42 12.89
C VAL A 180 -8.04 6.16 12.30
N VAL A 181 -6.98 5.65 12.94
CA VAL A 181 -6.45 4.31 12.74
C VAL A 181 -7.16 3.37 13.72
N GLN A 182 -7.93 2.41 13.20
CA GLN A 182 -8.62 1.41 14.01
C GLN A 182 -7.77 0.15 14.21
N ARG A 183 -7.00 -0.24 13.19
CA ARG A 183 -6.04 -1.35 13.22
C ARG A 183 -4.87 -1.02 12.30
N TRP A 184 -3.68 -1.47 12.67
CA TRP A 184 -2.50 -1.24 11.84
C TRP A 184 -1.58 -2.45 11.80
N ASN A 185 -1.12 -2.82 10.58
CA ASN A 185 -0.11 -3.84 10.32
C ASN A 185 -0.45 -5.21 10.95
N VAL A 186 -1.69 -5.65 10.81
CA VAL A 186 -2.17 -6.92 11.37
C VAL A 186 -1.86 -8.06 10.38
N GLY A 187 -1.04 -9.00 10.80
CA GLY A 187 -0.73 -10.19 10.00
C GLY A 187 -1.91 -11.16 9.92
N PRO A 188 -1.91 -12.07 8.93
CA PRO A 188 -2.84 -13.17 8.93
C PRO A 188 -2.60 -14.05 10.17
N THR A 189 -3.69 -14.48 10.83
CA THR A 189 -3.60 -15.45 11.91
C THR A 189 -3.23 -16.80 11.27
N LEU A 190 -2.03 -17.29 11.54
CA LEU A 190 -1.59 -18.63 11.13
C LEU A 190 -2.18 -19.69 12.06
#